data_c73a365cff647062e7e3edfa64b0e5de
#
_entry.id   c73a365cff647062e7e3edfa64b0e5de
#
_cell.length_a   1.000
_cell.length_b   1.000
_cell.length_c   1.000
_cell.angle_alpha   90.00
_cell.angle_beta   90.00
_cell.angle_gamma   90.00
#
_symmetry.space_group_name_H-M   'P 1'
#
loop_
_entity.id
_entity.type
_entity.pdbx_description
1 polymer ?
#
loop_
_entity_poly.entity_id
_entity_poly.type
_entity_poly.pdbx_seq_one_letter_code
_entity_poly.pdbx_strand_id
1 'polypeptide(L)'
;VPDAQSQWAELLLATLAEAGIRDAIISPGSRSTPLVWAACQIPSLRRHALIDERSAGFFALGQARVTGAPSLLICTSGTAPSHYYPAVIEARQSGLPLLVLSADRPFELQDCGASQTIDQAHLFGGYARYFELGTPVAERAAVLGLQRMAWQAVAAALEAPRGAVHLNFRAKKPLEPASLITSEVTPVLRPARSGYRWRPAPPTQVSPEDLAELTERWTQSRCPLLVCGALSLQDSPSAELVARFARLSGAIVCAESVSQLRFQLDPSTADVAICDSYDWLLGSPQWSKQVAPDLVLQLGAPPLSAQLGRLLEDTPGLELWVCAETGWPDPLLQSARITRACPTELLLALCRALEARSPAVPSTAQRLWRDAGTRVRQLVDAQLGRAFGEPEAVSRICSRVPAGSLLVLGNSLPPRLVDRYCPAAARRLRVLSQRGTSGIEGLIAGALGAASQAQCPTTLLCGDISFLHDVGSLWAARSEHTHVPATGWPLVIVVINNGGGRIFDQLPMAKQAGDHQRFWTTPHALDLRGAAALYEVGYSRASDRETLRIALESAYARTDVSIVEVVVDADSARARLSAVAAEVDTYLRGVLSAS
;
A
#
# COMPACT_ATOMS: atom_id res chain seq x y z
N VAL A 1 -46.11 2.69 -13.86
CA VAL A 1 -45.08 3.38 -14.65
C VAL A 1 -43.86 2.48 -14.73
N PRO A 2 -43.33 2.20 -15.93
CA PRO A 2 -42.12 1.41 -16.05
C PRO A 2 -40.94 2.15 -15.37
N ASP A 3 -40.32 1.51 -14.41
CA ASP A 3 -39.12 2.04 -13.71
C ASP A 3 -37.85 1.39 -14.28
N ALA A 4 -37.54 1.70 -15.53
CA ALA A 4 -36.37 1.15 -16.20
C ALA A 4 -35.06 1.54 -15.48
N GLN A 5 -35.00 2.72 -14.87
CA GLN A 5 -33.82 3.24 -14.21
C GLN A 5 -33.48 2.46 -12.93
N SER A 6 -34.47 2.24 -12.05
CA SER A 6 -34.24 1.47 -10.83
C SER A 6 -33.90 0.01 -11.16
N GLN A 7 -34.60 -0.58 -12.14
CA GLN A 7 -34.29 -1.95 -12.58
C GLN A 7 -32.91 -2.07 -13.23
N TRP A 8 -32.43 -1.03 -13.95
CA TRP A 8 -31.05 -0.98 -14.46
C TRP A 8 -30.04 -0.93 -13.32
N ALA A 9 -30.29 -0.10 -12.32
CA ALA A 9 -29.42 -0.01 -11.14
C ALA A 9 -29.36 -1.37 -10.39
N GLU A 10 -30.51 -2.00 -10.17
CA GLU A 10 -30.61 -3.33 -9.55
C GLU A 10 -29.84 -4.39 -10.36
N LEU A 11 -30.05 -4.42 -11.68
CA LEU A 11 -29.38 -5.36 -12.57
C LEU A 11 -27.86 -5.15 -12.60
N LEU A 12 -27.42 -3.88 -12.68
CA LEU A 12 -26.00 -3.51 -12.66
C LEU A 12 -25.33 -4.01 -11.37
N LEU A 13 -25.89 -3.63 -10.21
CA LEU A 13 -25.32 -3.98 -8.91
C LEU A 13 -25.37 -5.50 -8.65
N ALA A 14 -26.46 -6.17 -9.04
CA ALA A 14 -26.57 -7.63 -8.96
C ALA A 14 -25.51 -8.33 -9.84
N THR A 15 -25.27 -7.81 -11.05
CA THR A 15 -24.25 -8.35 -11.96
C THR A 15 -22.84 -8.10 -11.41
N LEU A 16 -22.54 -6.93 -10.84
CA LEU A 16 -21.27 -6.65 -10.18
C LEU A 16 -21.05 -7.57 -8.98
N ALA A 17 -22.09 -7.82 -8.17
CA ALA A 17 -22.02 -8.77 -7.06
C ALA A 17 -21.80 -10.23 -7.54
N GLU A 18 -22.44 -10.64 -8.67
CA GLU A 18 -22.20 -11.93 -9.34
C GLU A 18 -20.75 -12.03 -9.83
N ALA A 19 -20.18 -10.93 -10.35
CA ALA A 19 -18.79 -10.84 -10.80
C ALA A 19 -17.76 -10.80 -9.66
N GLY A 20 -18.20 -10.79 -8.40
CA GLY A 20 -17.32 -10.93 -7.24
C GLY A 20 -17.18 -9.69 -6.36
N ILE A 21 -17.86 -8.59 -6.65
CA ILE A 21 -17.86 -7.41 -5.78
C ILE A 21 -18.57 -7.75 -4.47
N ARG A 22 -17.94 -7.41 -3.34
CA ARG A 22 -18.45 -7.71 -1.99
C ARG A 22 -18.64 -6.49 -1.11
N ASP A 23 -18.00 -5.38 -1.44
CA ASP A 23 -18.02 -4.14 -0.67
C ASP A 23 -18.42 -2.96 -1.55
N ALA A 24 -19.36 -2.14 -1.05
CA ALA A 24 -19.74 -0.86 -1.63
C ALA A 24 -19.50 0.25 -0.61
N ILE A 25 -18.70 1.22 -0.97
CA ILE A 25 -18.45 2.42 -0.19
C ILE A 25 -19.29 3.54 -0.80
N ILE A 26 -20.22 4.07 -0.02
CA ILE A 26 -21.28 4.97 -0.48
C ILE A 26 -21.04 6.34 0.14
N SER A 27 -20.85 7.35 -0.72
CA SER A 27 -20.88 8.75 -0.31
C SER A 27 -22.26 9.34 -0.59
N PRO A 28 -22.82 10.14 0.36
CA PRO A 28 -24.21 10.59 0.27
C PRO A 28 -24.44 11.55 -0.88
N GLY A 29 -25.63 11.46 -1.49
CA GLY A 29 -26.06 12.38 -2.54
C GLY A 29 -27.33 11.93 -3.25
N SER A 30 -28.14 12.91 -3.68
CA SER A 30 -29.48 12.63 -4.25
C SER A 30 -29.42 11.91 -5.60
N ARG A 31 -28.45 12.26 -6.49
CA ARG A 31 -28.44 11.68 -7.85
C ARG A 31 -28.11 10.18 -7.84
N SER A 32 -27.40 9.70 -6.84
CA SER A 32 -27.08 8.28 -6.66
C SER A 32 -28.22 7.45 -6.03
N THR A 33 -29.39 8.03 -5.73
CA THR A 33 -30.51 7.32 -5.09
C THR A 33 -30.84 5.97 -5.75
N PRO A 34 -30.96 5.82 -7.08
CA PRO A 34 -31.26 4.52 -7.69
C PRO A 34 -30.16 3.47 -7.39
N LEU A 35 -28.89 3.89 -7.42
CA LEU A 35 -27.74 3.01 -7.16
C LEU A 35 -27.66 2.61 -5.69
N VAL A 36 -27.85 3.56 -4.79
CA VAL A 36 -27.83 3.30 -3.33
C VAL A 36 -28.98 2.39 -2.93
N TRP A 37 -30.20 2.64 -3.47
CA TRP A 37 -31.33 1.78 -3.24
C TRP A 37 -31.06 0.34 -3.69
N ALA A 38 -30.55 0.18 -4.91
CA ALA A 38 -30.18 -1.13 -5.45
C ALA A 38 -29.12 -1.84 -4.60
N ALA A 39 -28.11 -1.11 -4.13
CA ALA A 39 -27.10 -1.66 -3.22
C ALA A 39 -27.69 -2.16 -1.90
N CYS A 40 -28.74 -1.48 -1.40
CA CYS A 40 -29.43 -1.89 -0.17
C CYS A 40 -30.24 -3.19 -0.36
N GLN A 41 -30.65 -3.53 -1.58
CA GLN A 41 -31.42 -4.74 -1.88
C GLN A 41 -30.55 -5.99 -2.06
N ILE A 42 -29.21 -5.88 -2.06
CA ILE A 42 -28.29 -7.00 -2.28
C ILE A 42 -27.65 -7.42 -0.94
N PRO A 43 -28.11 -8.54 -0.30
CA PRO A 43 -27.61 -8.95 1.03
C PRO A 43 -26.14 -9.33 1.04
N SER A 44 -25.59 -9.80 -0.09
CA SER A 44 -24.18 -10.20 -0.22
C SER A 44 -23.22 -9.02 -0.36
N LEU A 45 -23.74 -7.79 -0.51
CA LEU A 45 -22.95 -6.58 -0.66
C LEU A 45 -22.88 -5.84 0.69
N ARG A 46 -21.70 -5.80 1.31
CA ARG A 46 -21.45 -5.01 2.52
C ARG A 46 -21.41 -3.54 2.16
N ARG A 47 -22.09 -2.72 2.91
CA ARG A 47 -22.20 -1.28 2.65
C ARG A 47 -21.49 -0.49 3.73
N HIS A 48 -20.69 0.48 3.29
CA HIS A 48 -19.96 1.40 4.15
C HIS A 48 -20.35 2.83 3.77
N ALA A 49 -20.71 3.66 4.76
CA ALA A 49 -21.13 5.04 4.54
C ALA A 49 -20.01 6.00 4.94
N LEU A 50 -19.43 6.68 3.95
CA LEU A 50 -18.38 7.69 4.15
C LEU A 50 -18.80 9.02 3.53
N ILE A 51 -18.76 10.09 4.30
CA ILE A 51 -19.21 11.42 3.85
C ILE A 51 -18.22 12.13 2.92
N ASP A 52 -16.92 11.79 3.01
CA ASP A 52 -15.85 12.36 2.19
C ASP A 52 -15.42 11.32 1.13
N GLU A 53 -15.62 11.66 -0.14
CA GLU A 53 -15.29 10.78 -1.25
C GLU A 53 -13.78 10.49 -1.33
N ARG A 54 -12.92 11.43 -0.97
CA ARG A 54 -11.48 11.18 -0.89
C ARG A 54 -11.18 10.06 0.11
N SER A 55 -11.72 10.15 1.31
CA SER A 55 -11.59 9.11 2.34
C SER A 55 -12.19 7.78 1.86
N ALA A 56 -13.35 7.81 1.20
CA ALA A 56 -13.99 6.63 0.63
C ALA A 56 -13.10 5.92 -0.40
N GLY A 57 -12.43 6.70 -1.27
CA GLY A 57 -11.49 6.16 -2.26
C GLY A 57 -10.33 5.41 -1.61
N PHE A 58 -9.67 6.00 -0.61
CA PHE A 58 -8.56 5.36 0.09
C PHE A 58 -9.00 4.21 1.00
N PHE A 59 -10.20 4.27 1.58
CA PHE A 59 -10.81 3.14 2.30
C PHE A 59 -10.95 1.93 1.36
N ALA A 60 -11.49 2.14 0.15
CA ALA A 60 -11.59 1.09 -0.87
C ALA A 60 -10.21 0.51 -1.26
N LEU A 61 -9.18 1.35 -1.38
CA LEU A 61 -7.81 0.89 -1.65
C LEU A 61 -7.24 0.05 -0.48
N GLY A 62 -7.55 0.43 0.75
CA GLY A 62 -7.18 -0.39 1.93
C GLY A 62 -7.78 -1.79 1.87
N GLN A 63 -9.06 -1.89 1.50
CA GLN A 63 -9.72 -3.18 1.27
C GLN A 63 -9.06 -3.97 0.13
N ALA A 64 -8.81 -3.32 -1.01
CA ALA A 64 -8.18 -3.95 -2.16
C ALA A 64 -6.75 -4.47 -1.87
N ARG A 65 -5.97 -3.76 -1.04
CA ARG A 65 -4.64 -4.24 -0.60
C ARG A 65 -4.69 -5.55 0.18
N VAL A 66 -5.74 -5.75 0.97
CA VAL A 66 -5.90 -6.99 1.76
C VAL A 66 -6.49 -8.12 0.92
N THR A 67 -7.51 -7.82 0.13
CA THR A 67 -8.31 -8.83 -0.58
C THR A 67 -7.80 -9.17 -1.99
N GLY A 68 -7.09 -8.24 -2.63
CA GLY A 68 -6.77 -8.33 -4.06
C GLY A 68 -7.97 -8.11 -4.99
N ALA A 69 -9.15 -7.85 -4.44
CA ALA A 69 -10.41 -7.65 -5.18
C ALA A 69 -10.82 -6.16 -5.18
N PRO A 70 -11.52 -5.69 -6.22
CA PRO A 70 -12.00 -4.32 -6.26
C PRO A 70 -13.18 -4.11 -5.31
N SER A 71 -13.18 -2.97 -4.60
CA SER A 71 -14.35 -2.43 -3.93
C SER A 71 -15.06 -1.44 -4.84
N LEU A 72 -16.37 -1.27 -4.66
CA LEU A 72 -17.20 -0.39 -5.44
C LEU A 72 -17.41 0.94 -4.71
N LEU A 73 -17.01 2.05 -5.31
CA LEU A 73 -17.31 3.40 -4.85
C LEU A 73 -18.60 3.88 -5.51
N ILE A 74 -19.56 4.38 -4.74
CA ILE A 74 -20.79 4.97 -5.24
C ILE A 74 -20.89 6.41 -4.77
N CYS A 75 -21.02 7.37 -5.69
CA CYS A 75 -21.21 8.78 -5.37
C CYS A 75 -22.25 9.45 -6.27
N THR A 76 -22.66 10.64 -5.88
CA THR A 76 -23.51 11.53 -6.66
C THR A 76 -22.70 12.17 -7.82
N SER A 77 -23.32 13.11 -8.52
CA SER A 77 -22.75 13.83 -9.66
C SER A 77 -22.05 15.13 -9.24
N GLY A 78 -21.49 15.83 -10.20
CA GLY A 78 -20.78 17.09 -10.00
C GLY A 78 -19.35 16.85 -9.55
N THR A 79 -18.90 17.56 -8.52
CA THR A 79 -17.52 17.42 -8.01
C THR A 79 -17.27 16.15 -7.19
N ALA A 80 -18.30 15.45 -6.74
CA ALA A 80 -18.17 14.24 -5.93
C ALA A 80 -17.19 13.21 -6.52
N PRO A 81 -17.33 12.75 -7.78
CA PRO A 81 -16.38 11.80 -8.34
C PRO A 81 -14.95 12.36 -8.46
N SER A 82 -14.76 13.69 -8.60
CA SER A 82 -13.41 14.26 -8.68
C SER A 82 -12.59 14.11 -7.40
N HIS A 83 -13.25 13.99 -6.25
CA HIS A 83 -12.58 13.73 -4.97
C HIS A 83 -11.96 12.33 -4.87
N TYR A 84 -12.38 11.38 -5.71
CA TYR A 84 -11.71 10.07 -5.80
C TYR A 84 -10.37 10.13 -6.56
N TYR A 85 -10.04 11.24 -7.24
CA TYR A 85 -8.90 11.29 -8.16
C TYR A 85 -7.57 10.90 -7.52
N PRO A 86 -7.20 11.35 -6.30
CA PRO A 86 -5.97 10.89 -5.64
C PRO A 86 -5.93 9.37 -5.45
N ALA A 87 -7.04 8.77 -5.04
CA ALA A 87 -7.14 7.32 -4.88
C ALA A 87 -7.07 6.56 -6.21
N VAL A 88 -7.66 7.11 -7.27
CA VAL A 88 -7.58 6.55 -8.64
C VAL A 88 -6.15 6.56 -9.16
N ILE A 89 -5.40 7.65 -8.94
CA ILE A 89 -3.98 7.73 -9.29
C ILE A 89 -3.18 6.68 -8.50
N GLU A 90 -3.36 6.62 -7.18
CA GLU A 90 -2.67 5.63 -6.33
C GLU A 90 -3.02 4.19 -6.75
N ALA A 91 -4.30 3.90 -7.09
CA ALA A 91 -4.72 2.61 -7.62
C ALA A 91 -3.93 2.21 -8.87
N ARG A 92 -3.83 3.14 -9.84
CA ARG A 92 -3.09 2.91 -11.08
C ARG A 92 -1.61 2.68 -10.86
N GLN A 93 -0.98 3.48 -9.99
CA GLN A 93 0.46 3.42 -9.73
C GLN A 93 0.85 2.21 -8.87
N SER A 94 -0.05 1.78 -7.98
CA SER A 94 0.16 0.60 -7.12
C SER A 94 -0.36 -0.71 -7.73
N GLY A 95 -0.98 -0.69 -8.92
CA GLY A 95 -1.60 -1.88 -9.51
C GLY A 95 -2.73 -2.45 -8.67
N LEU A 96 -3.59 -1.59 -8.08
CA LEU A 96 -4.70 -2.00 -7.22
C LEU A 96 -6.03 -1.88 -7.96
N PRO A 97 -6.89 -2.90 -7.90
CA PRO A 97 -8.19 -2.85 -8.54
C PRO A 97 -9.16 -1.94 -7.78
N LEU A 98 -9.89 -1.08 -8.51
CA LEU A 98 -10.87 -0.16 -7.94
C LEU A 98 -12.01 0.06 -8.93
N LEU A 99 -13.26 0.07 -8.48
CA LEU A 99 -14.42 0.45 -9.29
C LEU A 99 -15.03 1.75 -8.78
N VAL A 100 -15.15 2.76 -9.65
CA VAL A 100 -15.85 4.01 -9.37
C VAL A 100 -17.15 4.00 -10.17
N LEU A 101 -18.30 4.05 -9.49
CA LEU A 101 -19.63 4.17 -10.07
C LEU A 101 -20.22 5.52 -9.70
N SER A 102 -20.08 6.49 -10.58
CA SER A 102 -20.63 7.82 -10.40
C SER A 102 -22.04 7.92 -11.00
N ALA A 103 -22.96 8.53 -10.27
CA ALA A 103 -24.20 8.98 -10.84
C ALA A 103 -23.99 10.28 -11.62
N ASP A 104 -24.69 10.45 -12.74
CA ASP A 104 -24.60 11.64 -13.59
C ASP A 104 -25.98 12.14 -14.02
N ARG A 105 -26.05 13.38 -14.52
CA ARG A 105 -27.23 13.91 -15.16
C ARG A 105 -27.46 13.26 -16.53
N PRO A 106 -28.72 13.16 -16.97
CA PRO A 106 -29.04 12.71 -18.32
C PRO A 106 -28.49 13.69 -19.38
N PHE A 107 -28.33 13.24 -20.60
CA PHE A 107 -27.73 14.02 -21.70
C PHE A 107 -28.39 15.39 -21.94
N GLU A 108 -29.71 15.49 -21.81
CA GLU A 108 -30.46 16.73 -21.99
C GLU A 108 -30.16 17.82 -20.95
N LEU A 109 -29.45 17.50 -19.88
CA LEU A 109 -29.02 18.42 -18.83
C LEU A 109 -27.53 18.73 -18.85
N GLN A 110 -26.79 18.25 -19.84
CA GLN A 110 -25.38 18.57 -20.00
C GLN A 110 -25.20 19.94 -20.64
N ASP A 111 -24.17 20.67 -20.22
CA ASP A 111 -23.77 21.97 -20.78
C ASP A 111 -24.87 23.04 -20.94
N CYS A 112 -25.85 23.05 -20.03
CA CYS A 112 -26.97 23.98 -20.04
C CYS A 112 -27.12 24.74 -18.71
N GLY A 113 -26.10 24.78 -17.86
CA GLY A 113 -26.15 25.42 -16.55
C GLY A 113 -26.95 24.64 -15.49
N ALA A 114 -27.28 23.38 -15.73
CA ALA A 114 -27.97 22.56 -14.75
C ALA A 114 -27.12 22.40 -13.47
N SER A 115 -27.79 22.54 -12.31
CA SER A 115 -27.15 22.49 -11.00
C SER A 115 -26.40 21.17 -10.78
N GLN A 116 -25.20 21.23 -10.22
CA GLN A 116 -24.35 20.08 -9.85
C GLN A 116 -24.10 19.15 -11.05
N THR A 117 -23.83 19.73 -12.21
CA THR A 117 -23.55 19.05 -13.47
C THR A 117 -22.20 19.47 -13.99
N ILE A 118 -21.37 18.51 -14.36
CA ILE A 118 -20.08 18.68 -15.02
C ILE A 118 -19.96 17.63 -16.11
N ASP A 119 -19.02 17.75 -17.02
CA ASP A 119 -18.64 16.65 -17.88
C ASP A 119 -17.87 15.59 -17.06
N GLN A 120 -18.54 14.45 -16.81
CA GLN A 120 -17.95 13.32 -16.09
C GLN A 120 -17.30 12.29 -17.03
N ALA A 121 -17.47 12.46 -18.36
CA ALA A 121 -16.84 11.56 -19.32
C ALA A 121 -15.32 11.67 -19.21
N HIS A 122 -14.67 10.52 -19.08
CA HIS A 122 -13.22 10.44 -18.94
C HIS A 122 -12.60 11.33 -17.83
N LEU A 123 -13.36 11.64 -16.77
CA LEU A 123 -12.95 12.52 -15.67
C LEU A 123 -11.57 12.20 -15.10
N PHE A 124 -11.19 10.93 -15.04
CA PHE A 124 -9.90 10.45 -14.52
C PHE A 124 -8.82 10.32 -15.60
N GLY A 125 -9.06 10.77 -16.83
CA GLY A 125 -8.12 10.70 -17.93
C GLY A 125 -7.55 9.29 -18.14
N GLY A 126 -6.24 9.18 -18.30
CA GLY A 126 -5.54 7.90 -18.51
C GLY A 126 -5.37 7.05 -17.23
N TYR A 127 -5.80 7.53 -16.05
CA TYR A 127 -5.65 6.79 -14.79
C TYR A 127 -6.77 5.77 -14.55
N ALA A 128 -7.92 5.91 -15.20
CA ALA A 128 -9.01 4.93 -15.12
C ALA A 128 -9.51 4.54 -16.51
N ARG A 129 -9.88 3.26 -16.68
CA ARG A 129 -10.62 2.82 -17.84
C ARG A 129 -12.08 3.27 -17.70
N TYR A 130 -12.63 3.92 -18.71
CA TYR A 130 -13.95 4.51 -18.69
C TYR A 130 -15.00 3.65 -19.39
N PHE A 131 -16.21 3.56 -18.80
CA PHE A 131 -17.41 2.97 -19.37
C PHE A 131 -18.59 3.91 -19.22
N GLU A 132 -19.14 4.41 -20.32
CA GLU A 132 -20.44 5.08 -20.34
C GLU A 132 -21.53 4.00 -20.39
N LEU A 133 -22.39 3.96 -19.37
CA LEU A 133 -23.44 2.94 -19.27
C LEU A 133 -24.67 3.25 -20.13
N GLY A 134 -24.74 4.48 -20.63
CA GLY A 134 -25.87 4.92 -21.47
C GLY A 134 -27.12 5.32 -20.68
N THR A 135 -28.22 5.46 -21.40
CA THR A 135 -29.54 5.80 -20.85
C THR A 135 -30.32 4.53 -20.52
N PRO A 136 -30.90 4.41 -19.31
CA PRO A 136 -31.72 3.26 -18.94
C PRO A 136 -32.94 3.07 -19.87
N VAL A 137 -32.97 1.93 -20.56
CA VAL A 137 -34.06 1.52 -21.47
C VAL A 137 -34.37 0.03 -21.30
N ALA A 138 -35.59 -0.38 -21.72
CA ALA A 138 -36.05 -1.76 -21.55
C ALA A 138 -35.65 -2.72 -22.68
N GLU A 139 -34.91 -2.23 -23.67
CA GLU A 139 -34.50 -3.04 -24.82
C GLU A 139 -33.53 -4.16 -24.40
N ARG A 140 -33.82 -5.38 -24.88
CA ARG A 140 -33.04 -6.58 -24.56
C ARG A 140 -31.55 -6.40 -24.85
N ALA A 141 -31.18 -5.79 -25.97
CA ALA A 141 -29.80 -5.57 -26.35
C ALA A 141 -29.08 -4.65 -25.37
N ALA A 142 -29.73 -3.58 -24.93
CA ALA A 142 -29.19 -2.64 -23.96
C ALA A 142 -28.99 -3.30 -22.57
N VAL A 143 -29.92 -4.12 -22.13
CA VAL A 143 -29.86 -4.88 -20.87
C VAL A 143 -28.71 -5.87 -20.88
N LEU A 144 -28.56 -6.65 -21.95
CA LEU A 144 -27.41 -7.57 -22.11
C LEU A 144 -26.10 -6.81 -22.22
N GLY A 145 -26.10 -5.65 -22.86
CA GLY A 145 -24.94 -4.74 -22.93
C GLY A 145 -24.50 -4.24 -21.56
N LEU A 146 -25.45 -3.86 -20.71
CA LEU A 146 -25.19 -3.44 -19.34
C LEU A 146 -24.50 -4.54 -18.51
N GLN A 147 -25.04 -5.76 -18.57
CA GLN A 147 -24.46 -6.92 -17.87
C GLN A 147 -23.04 -7.23 -18.37
N ARG A 148 -22.83 -7.19 -19.70
CA ARG A 148 -21.50 -7.37 -20.28
C ARG A 148 -20.53 -6.28 -19.78
N MET A 149 -20.93 -5.00 -19.80
CA MET A 149 -20.08 -3.91 -19.33
C MET A 149 -19.72 -4.04 -17.85
N ALA A 150 -20.63 -4.50 -17.00
CA ALA A 150 -20.36 -4.77 -15.59
C ALA A 150 -19.24 -5.83 -15.43
N TRP A 151 -19.32 -6.95 -16.16
CA TRP A 151 -18.28 -7.97 -16.17
C TRP A 151 -16.96 -7.47 -16.74
N GLN A 152 -17.01 -6.70 -17.85
CA GLN A 152 -15.81 -6.10 -18.45
C GLN A 152 -15.14 -5.11 -17.50
N ALA A 153 -15.89 -4.36 -16.71
CA ALA A 153 -15.35 -3.44 -15.72
C ALA A 153 -14.56 -4.18 -14.61
N VAL A 154 -15.14 -5.27 -14.09
CA VAL A 154 -14.45 -6.10 -13.09
C VAL A 154 -13.20 -6.75 -13.69
N ALA A 155 -13.31 -7.33 -14.88
CA ALA A 155 -12.16 -7.91 -15.59
C ALA A 155 -11.06 -6.87 -15.82
N ALA A 156 -11.41 -5.69 -16.31
CA ALA A 156 -10.47 -4.60 -16.59
C ALA A 156 -9.78 -4.05 -15.33
N ALA A 157 -10.42 -4.11 -14.17
CA ALA A 157 -9.81 -3.74 -12.91
C ALA A 157 -8.78 -4.78 -12.43
N LEU A 158 -8.99 -6.06 -12.73
CA LEU A 158 -8.19 -7.19 -12.24
C LEU A 158 -7.09 -7.65 -13.20
N GLU A 159 -7.22 -7.38 -14.51
CA GLU A 159 -6.19 -7.71 -15.50
C GLU A 159 -4.96 -6.80 -15.36
N ALA A 160 -3.79 -7.38 -15.55
CA ALA A 160 -2.53 -6.65 -15.53
C ALA A 160 -2.41 -5.68 -16.74
N PRO A 161 -2.03 -4.42 -16.55
CA PRO A 161 -1.82 -3.76 -15.28
C PRO A 161 -3.15 -3.44 -14.55
N ARG A 162 -3.32 -3.98 -13.34
CA ARG A 162 -4.49 -3.72 -12.49
C ARG A 162 -4.66 -2.22 -12.26
N GLY A 163 -5.89 -1.77 -12.03
CA GLY A 163 -6.13 -0.34 -11.79
C GLY A 163 -7.60 0.02 -11.61
N ALA A 164 -7.84 1.32 -11.64
CA ALA A 164 -9.18 1.87 -11.50
C ALA A 164 -10.00 1.78 -12.79
N VAL A 165 -11.31 1.57 -12.62
CA VAL A 165 -12.32 1.63 -13.68
C VAL A 165 -13.41 2.58 -13.26
N HIS A 166 -13.86 3.45 -14.17
CA HIS A 166 -14.94 4.40 -13.97
C HIS A 166 -16.16 3.98 -14.78
N LEU A 167 -17.26 3.75 -14.10
CA LEU A 167 -18.59 3.50 -14.63
C LEU A 167 -19.46 4.74 -14.43
N ASN A 168 -19.97 5.36 -15.49
CA ASN A 168 -20.84 6.55 -15.42
C ASN A 168 -22.30 6.17 -15.64
N PHE A 169 -23.14 6.38 -14.62
CA PHE A 169 -24.56 6.03 -14.63
C PHE A 169 -25.43 7.28 -14.71
N ARG A 170 -26.12 7.47 -15.84
CA ARG A 170 -26.99 8.61 -16.03
C ARG A 170 -28.36 8.37 -15.39
N ALA A 171 -28.70 9.22 -14.40
CA ALA A 171 -29.96 9.13 -13.66
C ALA A 171 -30.86 10.37 -13.92
N LYS A 172 -32.14 10.12 -14.22
CA LYS A 172 -33.17 11.13 -14.49
C LYS A 172 -34.23 11.13 -13.37
N LYS A 173 -34.76 12.31 -13.04
CA LYS A 173 -35.91 12.40 -12.10
C LYS A 173 -37.16 11.76 -12.67
N PRO A 174 -38.03 11.09 -11.85
CA PRO A 174 -37.84 10.86 -10.42
C PRO A 174 -36.70 9.88 -10.14
N LEU A 175 -35.98 10.07 -9.03
CA LEU A 175 -34.82 9.26 -8.65
C LEU A 175 -35.21 8.09 -7.74
N GLU A 176 -36.30 8.26 -7.03
CA GLU A 176 -36.87 7.26 -6.13
C GLU A 176 -37.47 6.11 -6.95
N PRO A 177 -37.30 4.85 -6.52
CA PRO A 177 -37.95 3.71 -7.18
C PRO A 177 -39.44 3.85 -7.23
N ALA A 178 -40.05 3.48 -8.36
CA ALA A 178 -41.50 3.54 -8.54
C ALA A 178 -42.27 2.74 -7.48
N SER A 179 -41.68 1.66 -6.94
CA SER A 179 -42.22 0.83 -5.85
C SER A 179 -42.44 1.59 -4.54
N LEU A 180 -41.73 2.71 -4.33
CA LEU A 180 -41.91 3.59 -3.15
C LEU A 180 -43.00 4.64 -3.38
N ILE A 181 -43.37 4.91 -4.66
CA ILE A 181 -44.28 5.97 -5.05
C ILE A 181 -45.67 5.39 -5.36
N THR A 182 -45.75 4.15 -5.86
CA THR A 182 -46.99 3.48 -6.25
C THR A 182 -46.91 1.98 -5.98
N SER A 183 -48.04 1.38 -5.59
CA SER A 183 -48.18 -0.07 -5.44
C SER A 183 -48.25 -0.83 -6.76
N GLU A 184 -48.47 -0.13 -7.89
CA GLU A 184 -48.59 -0.72 -9.22
C GLU A 184 -47.28 -0.54 -10.01
N VAL A 185 -46.30 -1.42 -9.79
CA VAL A 185 -45.06 -1.48 -10.56
C VAL A 185 -45.11 -2.68 -11.49
N THR A 186 -45.03 -2.43 -12.79
CA THR A 186 -44.84 -3.51 -13.77
C THR A 186 -43.36 -3.73 -13.99
N PRO A 187 -42.77 -4.90 -13.68
CA PRO A 187 -41.40 -5.20 -13.99
C PRO A 187 -41.16 -5.14 -15.51
N VAL A 188 -40.31 -4.22 -15.94
CA VAL A 188 -39.94 -4.06 -17.36
C VAL A 188 -38.79 -4.98 -17.73
N LEU A 189 -37.90 -5.24 -16.75
CA LEU A 189 -36.75 -6.12 -16.91
C LEU A 189 -36.94 -7.37 -16.07
N ARG A 190 -36.64 -8.53 -16.63
CA ARG A 190 -36.51 -9.76 -15.86
C ARG A 190 -35.02 -9.93 -15.53
N PRO A 191 -34.60 -9.81 -14.26
CA PRO A 191 -33.23 -10.06 -13.88
C PRO A 191 -32.93 -11.55 -14.10
N ALA A 192 -32.25 -11.85 -15.18
CA ALA A 192 -31.66 -13.15 -15.40
C ALA A 192 -30.18 -13.10 -14.97
N ARG A 193 -29.66 -14.17 -14.42
CA ARG A 193 -28.22 -14.30 -14.22
C ARG A 193 -27.53 -14.02 -15.55
N SER A 194 -26.42 -13.27 -15.50
CA SER A 194 -25.72 -12.82 -16.71
C SER A 194 -25.20 -13.97 -17.58
N GLY A 195 -24.97 -15.13 -16.98
CA GLY A 195 -24.33 -16.28 -17.63
C GLY A 195 -22.88 -16.07 -18.01
N TYR A 196 -22.33 -14.86 -17.79
CA TYR A 196 -20.93 -14.57 -18.05
C TYR A 196 -20.03 -15.25 -17.02
N ARG A 197 -18.87 -15.71 -17.47
CA ARG A 197 -17.81 -16.24 -16.65
C ARG A 197 -16.49 -15.69 -17.17
N TRP A 198 -15.72 -15.11 -16.27
CA TRP A 198 -14.37 -14.64 -16.56
C TRP A 198 -13.40 -15.19 -15.50
N ARG A 199 -12.19 -15.45 -15.90
CA ARG A 199 -11.10 -15.85 -15.02
C ARG A 199 -9.88 -15.01 -15.34
N PRO A 200 -9.13 -14.55 -14.33
CA PRO A 200 -7.88 -13.84 -14.58
C PRO A 200 -6.89 -14.74 -15.33
N ALA A 201 -6.03 -14.11 -16.12
CA ALA A 201 -4.90 -14.80 -16.71
C ALA A 201 -3.99 -15.40 -15.62
N PRO A 202 -3.31 -16.52 -15.88
CA PRO A 202 -2.32 -17.06 -14.95
C PRO A 202 -1.17 -16.04 -14.76
N PRO A 203 -0.40 -16.12 -13.65
CA PRO A 203 0.76 -15.28 -13.44
C PRO A 203 1.77 -15.40 -14.59
N THR A 204 2.39 -14.27 -14.93
CA THR A 204 3.37 -14.20 -16.02
C THR A 204 4.60 -15.04 -15.69
N GLN A 205 4.94 -15.98 -16.59
CA GLN A 205 6.14 -16.82 -16.48
C GLN A 205 7.34 -16.10 -17.07
N VAL A 206 8.54 -16.35 -16.51
CA VAL A 206 9.79 -15.86 -17.09
C VAL A 206 10.07 -16.52 -18.43
N SER A 207 10.63 -15.79 -19.40
CA SER A 207 11.04 -16.36 -20.68
C SER A 207 12.21 -17.35 -20.49
N PRO A 208 12.30 -18.42 -21.30
CA PRO A 208 13.43 -19.34 -21.23
C PRO A 208 14.79 -18.66 -21.44
N GLU A 209 14.83 -17.64 -22.30
CA GLU A 209 16.03 -16.85 -22.60
C GLU A 209 16.48 -16.04 -21.39
N ASP A 210 15.58 -15.26 -20.79
CA ASP A 210 15.88 -14.47 -19.58
C ASP A 210 16.29 -15.39 -18.42
N LEU A 211 15.60 -16.52 -18.25
CA LEU A 211 15.93 -17.49 -17.21
C LEU A 211 17.34 -18.06 -17.38
N ALA A 212 17.70 -18.45 -18.61
CA ALA A 212 19.03 -19.01 -18.90
C ALA A 212 20.13 -17.96 -18.65
N GLU A 213 19.95 -16.74 -19.17
CA GLU A 213 20.90 -15.66 -19.03
C GLU A 213 21.06 -15.26 -17.54
N LEU A 214 19.96 -15.01 -16.82
CA LEU A 214 20.02 -14.64 -15.41
C LEU A 214 20.64 -15.75 -14.54
N THR A 215 20.34 -17.02 -14.83
CA THR A 215 20.93 -18.16 -14.12
C THR A 215 22.45 -18.22 -14.35
N GLU A 216 22.92 -17.99 -15.55
CA GLU A 216 24.35 -17.95 -15.87
C GLU A 216 25.05 -16.80 -15.16
N ARG A 217 24.51 -15.57 -15.28
CA ARG A 217 25.07 -14.38 -14.59
C ARG A 217 25.10 -14.56 -13.10
N TRP A 218 24.06 -15.16 -12.52
CA TRP A 218 24.00 -15.44 -11.09
C TRP A 218 25.11 -16.35 -10.61
N THR A 219 25.38 -17.42 -11.37
CA THR A 219 26.46 -18.39 -11.03
C THR A 219 27.87 -17.83 -11.21
N GLN A 220 28.04 -16.81 -12.04
CA GLN A 220 29.32 -16.11 -12.25
C GLN A 220 29.54 -14.96 -11.26
N SER A 221 28.48 -14.48 -10.62
CA SER A 221 28.54 -13.36 -9.69
C SER A 221 29.31 -13.72 -8.41
N ARG A 222 30.12 -12.76 -7.96
CA ARG A 222 30.90 -12.88 -6.70
C ARG A 222 30.15 -12.35 -5.49
N CYS A 223 29.25 -11.37 -5.72
CA CYS A 223 28.49 -10.70 -4.66
C CYS A 223 27.07 -10.37 -5.15
N PRO A 224 26.20 -11.39 -5.37
CA PRO A 224 24.84 -11.17 -5.84
C PRO A 224 23.91 -10.68 -4.72
N LEU A 225 23.16 -9.61 -4.98
CA LEU A 225 22.12 -9.11 -4.09
C LEU A 225 20.73 -9.48 -4.60
N LEU A 226 19.86 -9.92 -3.71
CA LEU A 226 18.41 -9.94 -3.90
C LEU A 226 17.81 -8.77 -3.14
N VAL A 227 17.34 -7.75 -3.85
CA VAL A 227 16.72 -6.57 -3.28
C VAL A 227 15.20 -6.72 -3.38
N CYS A 228 14.53 -6.64 -2.24
CA CYS A 228 13.06 -6.74 -2.17
C CYS A 228 12.49 -5.39 -1.73
N GLY A 229 11.98 -4.64 -2.70
CA GLY A 229 11.24 -3.39 -2.50
C GLY A 229 9.76 -3.62 -2.19
N ALA A 230 8.93 -2.58 -2.35
CA ALA A 230 7.50 -2.70 -2.07
C ALA A 230 6.82 -3.75 -2.97
N LEU A 231 6.12 -4.69 -2.33
CA LEU A 231 5.36 -5.76 -2.95
C LEU A 231 3.95 -5.81 -2.36
N SER A 232 2.96 -6.20 -3.16
CA SER A 232 1.61 -6.47 -2.68
C SER A 232 1.56 -7.79 -1.88
N LEU A 233 0.50 -7.98 -1.09
CA LEU A 233 0.29 -9.25 -0.40
C LEU A 233 0.09 -10.43 -1.37
N GLN A 234 -0.49 -10.15 -2.55
CA GLN A 234 -0.83 -11.15 -3.55
C GLN A 234 0.37 -11.55 -4.42
N ASP A 235 1.28 -10.61 -4.68
CA ASP A 235 2.37 -10.80 -5.65
C ASP A 235 3.73 -11.10 -4.97
N SER A 236 3.77 -11.04 -3.63
CA SER A 236 4.99 -11.32 -2.86
C SER A 236 5.30 -12.82 -2.82
N PRO A 237 6.55 -13.23 -3.11
CA PRO A 237 6.99 -14.60 -2.85
C PRO A 237 6.97 -14.91 -1.35
N SER A 238 6.80 -16.18 -1.00
CA SER A 238 6.87 -16.58 0.41
C SER A 238 8.30 -16.44 0.97
N ALA A 239 8.40 -16.25 2.28
CA ALA A 239 9.70 -16.19 2.95
C ALA A 239 10.51 -17.49 2.76
N GLU A 240 9.83 -18.65 2.74
CA GLU A 240 10.45 -19.95 2.51
C GLU A 240 11.04 -20.06 1.10
N LEU A 241 10.35 -19.53 0.08
CA LEU A 241 10.86 -19.50 -1.30
C LEU A 241 12.08 -18.60 -1.41
N VAL A 242 12.05 -17.41 -0.81
CA VAL A 242 13.19 -16.49 -0.79
C VAL A 242 14.38 -17.12 -0.05
N ALA A 243 14.16 -17.75 1.09
CA ALA A 243 15.20 -18.45 1.83
C ALA A 243 15.78 -19.64 1.03
N ARG A 244 14.93 -20.43 0.32
CA ARG A 244 15.37 -21.50 -0.59
C ARG A 244 16.24 -20.93 -1.72
N PHE A 245 15.80 -19.87 -2.37
CA PHE A 245 16.58 -19.20 -3.41
C PHE A 245 17.93 -18.72 -2.87
N ALA A 246 17.94 -18.04 -1.72
CA ALA A 246 19.18 -17.53 -1.11
C ALA A 246 20.18 -18.66 -0.75
N ARG A 247 19.69 -19.81 -0.26
CA ARG A 247 20.54 -20.99 -0.02
C ARG A 247 21.16 -21.56 -1.29
N LEU A 248 20.35 -21.72 -2.33
CA LEU A 248 20.81 -22.30 -3.61
C LEU A 248 21.75 -21.36 -4.36
N SER A 249 21.50 -20.07 -4.29
CA SER A 249 22.15 -19.05 -5.10
C SER A 249 23.29 -18.33 -4.36
N GLY A 250 23.35 -18.42 -3.03
CA GLY A 250 24.24 -17.63 -2.23
C GLY A 250 23.89 -16.13 -2.20
N ALA A 251 22.65 -15.74 -2.53
CA ALA A 251 22.21 -14.34 -2.52
C ALA A 251 22.31 -13.71 -1.13
N ILE A 252 22.72 -12.44 -1.10
CA ILE A 252 22.54 -11.56 0.06
C ILE A 252 21.15 -10.93 -0.07
N VAL A 253 20.26 -11.19 0.89
CA VAL A 253 18.87 -10.70 0.85
C VAL A 253 18.76 -9.36 1.56
N CYS A 254 18.40 -8.30 0.82
CA CYS A 254 18.13 -6.96 1.32
C CYS A 254 16.61 -6.69 1.22
N ALA A 255 15.88 -6.98 2.30
CA ALA A 255 14.43 -6.81 2.33
C ALA A 255 14.06 -5.50 3.03
N GLU A 256 13.39 -4.59 2.30
CA GLU A 256 12.82 -3.38 2.88
C GLU A 256 11.59 -3.69 3.75
N SER A 257 11.24 -2.78 4.65
CA SER A 257 10.07 -2.91 5.53
C SER A 257 8.76 -3.09 4.75
N VAL A 258 8.69 -2.50 3.56
CA VAL A 258 7.51 -2.53 2.67
C VAL A 258 7.46 -3.75 1.73
N SER A 259 8.42 -4.67 1.85
CA SER A 259 8.59 -5.80 0.92
C SER A 259 7.74 -7.03 1.22
N GLN A 260 6.98 -7.08 2.29
CA GLN A 260 6.34 -8.28 2.87
C GLN A 260 7.32 -9.29 3.50
N LEU A 261 8.62 -9.16 3.28
CA LEU A 261 9.61 -10.19 3.63
C LEU A 261 10.36 -9.88 4.93
N ARG A 262 10.62 -8.59 5.23
CA ARG A 262 11.42 -8.18 6.39
C ARG A 262 10.94 -8.77 7.72
N PHE A 263 9.64 -8.84 7.95
CA PHE A 263 9.04 -9.39 9.18
C PHE A 263 8.56 -10.82 9.04
N GLN A 264 8.98 -11.52 7.99
CA GLN A 264 8.68 -12.94 7.76
C GLN A 264 9.95 -13.80 7.66
N LEU A 265 11.09 -13.20 7.27
CA LEU A 265 12.38 -13.88 7.22
C LEU A 265 12.97 -14.02 8.63
N ASP A 266 13.57 -15.17 8.89
CA ASP A 266 14.31 -15.42 10.13
C ASP A 266 15.80 -15.16 9.93
N PRO A 267 16.36 -14.07 10.49
CA PRO A 267 17.76 -13.74 10.34
C PRO A 267 18.71 -14.68 11.11
N SER A 268 18.18 -15.50 12.03
CA SER A 268 18.99 -16.50 12.76
C SER A 268 19.32 -17.73 11.93
N THR A 269 18.73 -17.87 10.74
CA THR A 269 18.99 -18.99 9.81
C THR A 269 20.43 -18.87 9.27
N ALA A 270 21.33 -19.69 9.78
CA ALA A 270 22.77 -19.59 9.56
C ALA A 270 23.21 -19.77 8.08
N ASP A 271 22.38 -20.40 7.27
CA ASP A 271 22.64 -20.73 5.87
C ASP A 271 22.07 -19.70 4.87
N VAL A 272 21.44 -18.61 5.36
CA VAL A 272 20.90 -17.53 4.54
C VAL A 272 21.47 -16.19 4.98
N ALA A 273 22.03 -15.43 4.04
CA ALA A 273 22.57 -14.10 4.32
C ALA A 273 21.44 -13.05 4.24
N ILE A 274 20.68 -12.85 5.33
CA ILE A 274 19.71 -11.76 5.44
C ILE A 274 20.44 -10.54 6.03
N CYS A 275 20.52 -9.47 5.26
CA CYS A 275 21.15 -8.23 5.69
C CYS A 275 20.08 -7.15 5.94
N ASP A 276 19.59 -7.05 7.16
CA ASP A 276 18.63 -6.03 7.58
C ASP A 276 19.28 -4.67 7.90
N SER A 277 20.59 -4.63 7.95
CA SER A 277 21.41 -3.43 8.22
C SER A 277 22.07 -2.87 6.96
N TYR A 278 21.64 -3.33 5.77
CA TYR A 278 22.28 -2.96 4.50
C TYR A 278 22.32 -1.44 4.26
N ASP A 279 21.28 -0.68 4.66
CA ASP A 279 21.27 0.79 4.52
C ASP A 279 22.38 1.47 5.31
N TRP A 280 22.76 0.91 6.48
CA TRP A 280 23.89 1.37 7.28
C TRP A 280 25.24 0.98 6.66
N LEU A 281 25.38 -0.24 6.16
CA LEU A 281 26.60 -0.70 5.49
C LEU A 281 26.89 0.16 4.26
N LEU A 282 25.89 0.35 3.41
CA LEU A 282 25.99 1.14 2.19
C LEU A 282 26.14 2.65 2.45
N GLY A 283 25.85 3.11 3.67
CA GLY A 283 26.15 4.47 4.12
C GLY A 283 27.64 4.77 4.26
N SER A 284 28.52 3.75 4.34
CA SER A 284 29.97 3.92 4.35
C SER A 284 30.53 3.87 2.92
N PRO A 285 31.11 4.97 2.41
CA PRO A 285 31.66 4.99 1.05
C PRO A 285 32.81 3.99 0.84
N GLN A 286 33.57 3.71 1.90
CA GLN A 286 34.69 2.76 1.84
C GLN A 286 34.18 1.32 1.72
N TRP A 287 33.14 0.96 2.47
CA TRP A 287 32.45 -0.32 2.34
C TRP A 287 31.91 -0.53 0.92
N SER A 288 31.14 0.42 0.42
CA SER A 288 30.51 0.35 -0.89
C SER A 288 31.53 0.18 -2.04
N LYS A 289 32.75 0.71 -1.90
CA LYS A 289 33.82 0.53 -2.91
C LYS A 289 34.52 -0.82 -2.84
N GLN A 290 34.73 -1.36 -1.65
CA GLN A 290 35.54 -2.59 -1.47
C GLN A 290 34.70 -3.87 -1.53
N VAL A 291 33.42 -3.81 -1.16
CA VAL A 291 32.51 -4.95 -1.07
C VAL A 291 31.29 -4.72 -1.96
N ALA A 292 31.50 -4.03 -3.08
CA ALA A 292 30.43 -3.74 -4.05
C ALA A 292 29.82 -5.03 -4.64
N PRO A 293 28.49 -5.09 -4.77
CA PRO A 293 27.85 -6.14 -5.53
C PRO A 293 28.17 -5.98 -7.03
N ASP A 294 28.16 -7.09 -7.75
CA ASP A 294 28.34 -7.13 -9.21
C ASP A 294 27.05 -7.50 -9.95
N LEU A 295 26.05 -8.00 -9.21
CA LEU A 295 24.73 -8.32 -9.72
C LEU A 295 23.64 -8.00 -8.69
N VAL A 296 22.59 -7.33 -9.13
CA VAL A 296 21.39 -7.07 -8.32
C VAL A 296 20.16 -7.61 -9.03
N LEU A 297 19.38 -8.45 -8.37
CA LEU A 297 18.01 -8.78 -8.75
C LEU A 297 17.05 -8.01 -7.86
N GLN A 298 16.27 -7.11 -8.44
CA GLN A 298 15.23 -6.34 -7.77
C GLN A 298 13.87 -7.01 -7.96
N LEU A 299 13.16 -7.25 -6.86
CA LEU A 299 11.75 -7.65 -6.83
C LEU A 299 10.91 -6.49 -6.31
N GLY A 300 9.79 -6.21 -6.97
CA GLY A 300 8.88 -5.14 -6.59
C GLY A 300 9.33 -3.74 -7.00
N ALA A 301 8.78 -2.73 -6.32
CA ALA A 301 9.08 -1.33 -6.61
C ALA A 301 10.56 -0.98 -6.35
N PRO A 302 11.07 0.11 -6.95
CA PRO A 302 12.42 0.60 -6.66
C PRO A 302 12.62 0.84 -5.16
N PRO A 303 13.84 0.58 -4.64
CA PRO A 303 14.11 0.65 -3.21
C PRO A 303 13.97 2.06 -2.64
N LEU A 304 13.54 2.14 -1.38
CA LEU A 304 13.44 3.38 -0.60
C LEU A 304 14.79 3.87 -0.07
N SER A 305 15.75 2.98 0.06
CA SER A 305 17.09 3.27 0.56
C SER A 305 17.84 4.18 -0.40
N ALA A 306 18.12 5.40 0.03
CA ALA A 306 18.96 6.34 -0.73
C ALA A 306 20.41 5.85 -0.87
N GLN A 307 20.89 5.01 0.06
CA GLN A 307 22.22 4.45 -0.01
C GLN A 307 22.32 3.38 -1.09
N LEU A 308 21.29 2.52 -1.16
CA LEU A 308 21.18 1.52 -2.24
C LEU A 308 21.02 2.19 -3.60
N GLY A 309 20.22 3.27 -3.69
CA GLY A 309 20.11 4.08 -4.90
C GLY A 309 21.48 4.59 -5.38
N ARG A 310 22.26 5.22 -4.48
CA ARG A 310 23.62 5.68 -4.83
C ARG A 310 24.55 4.54 -5.24
N LEU A 311 24.50 3.39 -4.55
CA LEU A 311 25.29 2.23 -4.95
C LEU A 311 24.99 1.83 -6.39
N LEU A 312 23.71 1.78 -6.77
CA LEU A 312 23.28 1.45 -8.13
C LEU A 312 23.76 2.48 -9.16
N GLU A 313 23.77 3.77 -8.79
CA GLU A 313 24.23 4.87 -9.65
C GLU A 313 25.76 4.91 -9.79
N ASP A 314 26.51 4.69 -8.70
CA ASP A 314 27.94 4.97 -8.60
C ASP A 314 28.83 3.74 -8.85
N THR A 315 28.27 2.53 -9.04
CA THR A 315 29.09 1.30 -9.20
C THR A 315 29.25 0.92 -10.67
N PRO A 316 30.39 1.19 -11.32
CA PRO A 316 30.62 0.81 -12.69
C PRO A 316 30.58 -0.71 -12.90
N GLY A 317 29.81 -1.13 -13.91
CA GLY A 317 29.71 -2.56 -14.28
C GLY A 317 28.77 -3.39 -13.41
N LEU A 318 28.06 -2.79 -12.47
CA LEU A 318 26.98 -3.43 -11.74
C LEU A 318 25.81 -3.74 -12.68
N GLU A 319 25.39 -5.00 -12.72
CA GLU A 319 24.23 -5.42 -13.49
C GLU A 319 22.96 -5.33 -12.61
N LEU A 320 21.95 -4.59 -13.09
CA LEU A 320 20.64 -4.52 -12.47
C LEU A 320 19.61 -5.30 -13.30
N TRP A 321 19.02 -6.33 -12.69
CA TRP A 321 17.86 -7.05 -13.21
C TRP A 321 16.65 -6.70 -12.39
N VAL A 322 15.54 -6.35 -13.06
CA VAL A 322 14.28 -5.99 -12.40
C VAL A 322 13.19 -6.93 -12.84
N CYS A 323 12.60 -7.64 -11.90
CA CYS A 323 11.42 -8.47 -12.12
C CYS A 323 10.17 -7.60 -12.04
N ALA A 324 9.46 -7.45 -13.15
CA ALA A 324 8.25 -6.65 -13.25
C ALA A 324 7.27 -7.21 -14.28
N GLU A 325 6.06 -7.58 -13.88
CA GLU A 325 5.02 -8.02 -14.81
C GLU A 325 4.64 -6.92 -15.80
N THR A 326 4.61 -5.68 -15.34
CA THR A 326 4.20 -4.50 -16.14
C THR A 326 5.07 -3.29 -15.80
N GLY A 327 4.99 -2.26 -16.66
CA GLY A 327 5.72 -1.02 -16.44
C GLY A 327 7.23 -1.12 -16.74
N TRP A 328 7.98 -0.11 -16.33
CA TRP A 328 9.43 -0.01 -16.50
C TRP A 328 10.07 0.62 -15.25
N PRO A 329 10.23 -0.13 -14.14
CA PRO A 329 10.65 0.42 -12.86
C PRO A 329 12.18 0.61 -12.76
N ASP A 330 12.73 1.49 -13.57
CA ASP A 330 14.15 1.91 -13.58
C ASP A 330 14.27 3.45 -13.47
N PRO A 331 13.90 4.05 -12.32
CA PRO A 331 13.95 5.51 -12.14
C PRO A 331 15.36 6.07 -12.06
N LEU A 332 16.37 5.23 -11.85
CA LEU A 332 17.77 5.61 -11.76
C LEU A 332 18.47 5.59 -13.13
N LEU A 333 17.77 5.20 -14.20
CA LEU A 333 18.30 5.15 -15.56
C LEU A 333 19.57 4.27 -15.69
N GLN A 334 19.60 3.16 -14.96
CA GLN A 334 20.75 2.26 -14.87
C GLN A 334 20.80 1.22 -16.01
N SER A 335 20.03 1.44 -17.08
CA SER A 335 19.91 0.47 -18.17
C SER A 335 19.53 -0.92 -17.66
N ALA A 336 18.62 -0.97 -16.68
CA ALA A 336 18.17 -2.21 -16.06
C ALA A 336 17.62 -3.19 -17.09
N ARG A 337 17.91 -4.47 -16.89
CA ARG A 337 17.28 -5.57 -17.66
C ARG A 337 15.93 -5.88 -17.02
N ILE A 338 14.85 -5.65 -17.75
CA ILE A 338 13.49 -5.88 -17.27
C ILE A 338 13.03 -7.27 -17.64
N THR A 339 12.97 -8.17 -16.68
CA THR A 339 12.42 -9.51 -16.87
C THR A 339 10.92 -9.51 -16.61
N ARG A 340 10.13 -9.88 -17.61
CA ARG A 340 8.68 -9.97 -17.54
C ARG A 340 8.25 -11.26 -16.86
N ALA A 341 8.01 -11.18 -15.55
CA ALA A 341 7.54 -12.31 -14.75
C ALA A 341 6.87 -11.87 -13.47
N CYS A 342 6.03 -12.73 -12.93
CA CYS A 342 5.64 -12.66 -11.52
C CYS A 342 6.85 -13.00 -10.65
N PRO A 343 7.14 -12.23 -9.55
CA PRO A 343 8.28 -12.51 -8.68
C PRO A 343 8.34 -13.94 -8.14
N THR A 344 7.20 -14.50 -7.77
CA THR A 344 7.10 -15.90 -7.29
C THR A 344 7.50 -16.88 -8.38
N GLU A 345 7.00 -16.71 -9.61
CA GLU A 345 7.30 -17.60 -10.73
C GLU A 345 8.78 -17.52 -11.16
N LEU A 346 9.35 -16.31 -11.16
CA LEU A 346 10.78 -16.13 -11.43
C LEU A 346 11.64 -16.87 -10.41
N LEU A 347 11.37 -16.69 -9.11
CA LEU A 347 12.16 -17.35 -8.05
C LEU A 347 11.99 -18.88 -8.08
N LEU A 348 10.79 -19.38 -8.39
CA LEU A 348 10.56 -20.83 -8.56
C LEU A 348 11.37 -21.38 -9.74
N ALA A 349 11.39 -20.68 -10.87
CA ALA A 349 12.15 -21.09 -12.05
C ALA A 349 13.67 -21.05 -11.78
N LEU A 350 14.18 -19.99 -11.14
CA LEU A 350 15.58 -19.89 -10.74
C LEU A 350 15.99 -20.98 -9.75
N CYS A 351 15.16 -21.29 -8.75
CA CYS A 351 15.44 -22.38 -7.82
C CYS A 351 15.60 -23.74 -8.56
N ARG A 352 14.70 -24.04 -9.50
CA ARG A 352 14.79 -25.27 -10.31
C ARG A 352 16.04 -25.31 -11.16
N ALA A 353 16.42 -24.19 -11.77
CA ALA A 353 17.62 -24.09 -12.60
C ALA A 353 18.91 -24.24 -11.78
N LEU A 354 18.94 -23.71 -10.55
CA LEU A 354 20.09 -23.79 -9.65
C LEU A 354 20.21 -25.16 -8.96
N GLU A 355 19.12 -25.84 -8.67
CA GLU A 355 19.15 -27.21 -8.09
C GLU A 355 19.80 -28.25 -9.00
N ALA A 356 19.77 -28.04 -10.31
CA ALA A 356 20.48 -28.88 -11.26
C ALA A 356 22.01 -28.69 -11.23
N ARG A 357 22.52 -27.74 -10.43
CA ARG A 357 23.94 -27.39 -10.27
C ARG A 357 24.39 -27.72 -8.86
N SER A 358 25.70 -27.73 -8.63
CA SER A 358 26.25 -27.89 -7.28
C SER A 358 25.86 -26.67 -6.42
N PRO A 359 25.51 -26.88 -5.13
CA PRO A 359 25.17 -25.77 -4.23
C PRO A 359 26.27 -24.71 -4.18
N ALA A 360 25.87 -23.45 -4.17
CA ALA A 360 26.81 -22.34 -4.05
C ALA A 360 27.55 -22.39 -2.70
N VAL A 361 28.86 -22.36 -2.73
CA VAL A 361 29.65 -22.17 -1.50
C VAL A 361 29.64 -20.68 -1.18
N PRO A 362 29.27 -20.24 0.06
CA PRO A 362 29.24 -18.84 0.41
C PRO A 362 30.56 -18.14 0.08
N SER A 363 30.51 -17.10 -0.75
CA SER A 363 31.68 -16.32 -1.10
C SER A 363 32.24 -15.57 0.11
N THR A 364 33.48 -15.09 0.02
CA THR A 364 34.07 -14.23 1.05
C THR A 364 33.22 -12.96 1.25
N ALA A 365 32.68 -12.38 0.15
CA ALA A 365 31.80 -11.22 0.22
C ALA A 365 30.52 -11.50 1.02
N GLN A 366 29.86 -12.65 0.80
CA GLN A 366 28.64 -13.02 1.53
C GLN A 366 28.89 -13.16 3.04
N ARG A 367 29.99 -13.82 3.42
CA ARG A 367 30.38 -13.94 4.84
C ARG A 367 30.60 -12.56 5.45
N LEU A 368 31.34 -11.70 4.74
CA LEU A 368 31.64 -10.35 5.20
C LEU A 368 30.36 -9.50 5.37
N TRP A 369 29.43 -9.54 4.42
CA TRP A 369 28.16 -8.85 4.52
C TRP A 369 27.32 -9.32 5.72
N ARG A 370 27.25 -10.63 5.95
CA ARG A 370 26.50 -11.20 7.08
C ARG A 370 27.12 -10.79 8.42
N ASP A 371 28.43 -10.95 8.55
CA ASP A 371 29.13 -10.72 9.83
C ASP A 371 29.12 -9.22 10.17
N ALA A 372 29.41 -8.36 9.19
CA ALA A 372 29.33 -6.91 9.36
C ALA A 372 27.87 -6.45 9.62
N GLY A 373 26.88 -6.99 8.90
CA GLY A 373 25.47 -6.69 9.11
C GLY A 373 25.01 -7.01 10.51
N THR A 374 25.38 -8.19 11.04
CA THR A 374 25.08 -8.61 12.41
C THR A 374 25.70 -7.65 13.43
N ARG A 375 26.97 -7.29 13.26
CA ARG A 375 27.65 -6.36 14.18
C ARG A 375 27.08 -4.96 14.13
N VAL A 376 26.76 -4.46 12.93
CA VAL A 376 26.12 -3.15 12.76
C VAL A 376 24.75 -3.13 13.44
N ARG A 377 23.96 -4.20 13.36
CA ARG A 377 22.68 -4.29 14.09
C ARG A 377 22.90 -4.14 15.60
N GLN A 378 23.90 -4.81 16.18
CA GLN A 378 24.23 -4.67 17.61
C GLN A 378 24.60 -3.23 17.98
N LEU A 379 25.36 -2.52 17.12
CA LEU A 379 25.70 -1.11 17.34
C LEU A 379 24.45 -0.22 17.29
N VAL A 380 23.56 -0.44 16.34
CA VAL A 380 22.27 0.28 16.23
C VAL A 380 21.44 0.07 17.49
N ASP A 381 21.29 -1.16 17.95
CA ASP A 381 20.49 -1.50 19.13
C ASP A 381 21.08 -0.88 20.41
N ALA A 382 22.41 -0.88 20.55
CA ALA A 382 23.11 -0.22 21.67
C ALA A 382 22.86 1.31 21.67
N GLN A 383 22.84 1.93 20.51
CA GLN A 383 22.57 3.36 20.38
C GLN A 383 21.10 3.69 20.68
N LEU A 384 20.14 2.84 20.29
CA LEU A 384 18.73 3.04 20.60
C LEU A 384 18.46 3.04 22.10
N GLY A 385 19.18 2.20 22.87
CA GLY A 385 19.00 2.10 24.31
C GLY A 385 19.43 3.35 25.12
N ARG A 386 20.13 4.32 24.52
CA ARG A 386 20.71 5.46 25.25
C ARG A 386 19.69 6.54 25.61
N ALA A 387 18.78 6.91 24.73
CA ALA A 387 17.78 7.94 24.96
C ALA A 387 16.50 7.68 24.18
N PHE A 388 15.35 7.97 24.79
CA PHE A 388 14.06 7.90 24.10
C PHE A 388 13.96 9.01 23.04
N GLY A 389 13.43 8.66 21.89
CA GLY A 389 13.23 9.56 20.76
C GLY A 389 12.57 8.81 19.60
N GLU A 390 12.38 9.47 18.46
CA GLU A 390 11.63 8.90 17.33
C GLU A 390 12.16 7.54 16.85
N PRO A 391 13.49 7.32 16.66
CA PRO A 391 14.01 6.03 16.23
C PRO A 391 13.74 4.90 17.22
N GLU A 392 13.90 5.15 18.53
CA GLU A 392 13.61 4.16 19.55
C GLU A 392 12.11 3.89 19.67
N ALA A 393 11.28 4.94 19.61
CA ALA A 393 9.83 4.79 19.63
C ALA A 393 9.36 3.87 18.48
N VAL A 394 9.80 4.10 17.25
CA VAL A 394 9.48 3.28 16.08
C VAL A 394 9.93 1.82 16.27
N SER A 395 11.16 1.59 16.73
CA SER A 395 11.66 0.24 17.01
C SER A 395 10.81 -0.49 18.06
N ARG A 396 10.45 0.18 19.15
CA ARG A 396 9.59 -0.38 20.20
C ARG A 396 8.16 -0.63 19.74
N ILE A 397 7.59 0.25 18.92
CA ILE A 397 6.28 0.03 18.30
C ILE A 397 6.31 -1.23 17.45
N CYS A 398 7.23 -1.32 16.48
CA CYS A 398 7.34 -2.48 15.61
C CYS A 398 7.57 -3.79 16.38
N SER A 399 8.34 -3.75 17.47
CA SER A 399 8.58 -4.93 18.31
C SER A 399 7.34 -5.38 19.11
N ARG A 400 6.34 -4.51 19.29
CA ARG A 400 5.11 -4.78 20.07
C ARG A 400 3.87 -5.04 19.20
N VAL A 401 3.94 -4.74 17.90
CA VAL A 401 2.85 -5.15 16.98
C VAL A 401 2.61 -6.65 17.16
N PRO A 402 1.39 -7.12 17.41
CA PRO A 402 1.13 -8.56 17.63
C PRO A 402 1.55 -9.41 16.42
N ALA A 403 2.08 -10.59 16.67
CA ALA A 403 2.48 -11.50 15.58
C ALA A 403 1.26 -11.89 14.72
N GLY A 404 1.46 -12.01 13.40
CA GLY A 404 0.39 -12.31 12.45
C GLY A 404 -0.51 -11.13 12.08
N SER A 405 -0.22 -9.92 12.57
CA SER A 405 -1.00 -8.70 12.35
C SER A 405 -0.72 -8.03 11.01
N LEU A 406 -1.55 -7.02 10.69
CA LEU A 406 -1.24 -6.00 9.68
C LEU A 406 -0.46 -4.84 10.30
N LEU A 407 0.63 -4.43 9.65
CA LEU A 407 1.35 -3.20 9.90
C LEU A 407 1.19 -2.29 8.68
N VAL A 408 0.48 -1.18 8.83
CA VAL A 408 0.33 -0.16 7.80
C VAL A 408 1.37 0.92 8.05
N LEU A 409 2.28 1.10 7.11
CA LEU A 409 3.32 2.13 7.19
C LEU A 409 2.90 3.35 6.37
N GLY A 410 2.77 4.47 7.05
CA GLY A 410 2.61 5.77 6.41
C GLY A 410 3.85 6.17 5.63
N ASN A 411 3.73 7.19 4.79
CA ASN A 411 4.84 7.73 4.03
C ASN A 411 5.75 8.65 4.86
N SER A 412 6.76 9.26 4.24
CA SER A 412 7.75 10.13 4.87
C SER A 412 8.79 9.36 5.72
N LEU A 413 8.97 9.67 7.00
CA LEU A 413 9.99 9.05 7.86
C LEU A 413 9.67 7.60 8.29
N PRO A 414 8.42 7.21 8.60
CA PRO A 414 8.12 5.89 9.16
C PRO A 414 8.77 4.71 8.45
N PRO A 415 8.63 4.47 7.14
CA PRO A 415 9.24 3.31 6.49
C PRO A 415 10.77 3.35 6.54
N ARG A 416 11.37 4.55 6.42
CA ARG A 416 12.83 4.74 6.51
C ARG A 416 13.38 4.45 7.90
N LEU A 417 12.63 4.81 8.95
CA LEU A 417 13.01 4.51 10.32
C LEU A 417 12.85 3.02 10.63
N VAL A 418 11.81 2.38 10.09
CA VAL A 418 11.65 0.92 10.22
C VAL A 418 12.79 0.20 9.54
N ASP A 419 13.19 0.59 8.33
CA ASP A 419 14.32 -0.04 7.62
C ASP A 419 15.65 0.08 8.39
N ARG A 420 15.89 1.23 8.99
CA ARG A 420 17.15 1.49 9.73
C ARG A 420 17.19 0.87 11.12
N TYR A 421 16.07 0.95 11.85
CA TYR A 421 16.07 0.71 13.29
C TYR A 421 15.31 -0.54 13.72
N CYS A 422 14.53 -1.17 12.86
CA CYS A 422 13.82 -2.40 13.20
C CYS A 422 14.51 -3.62 12.57
N PRO A 423 14.88 -4.63 13.36
CA PRO A 423 15.49 -5.84 12.82
C PRO A 423 14.51 -6.64 11.96
N ALA A 424 15.05 -7.42 11.03
CA ALA A 424 14.29 -8.49 10.42
C ALA A 424 13.89 -9.51 11.50
N ALA A 425 12.70 -10.07 11.40
CA ALA A 425 12.19 -11.00 12.39
C ALA A 425 11.04 -11.86 11.84
N ALA A 426 11.05 -13.14 12.19
CA ALA A 426 9.98 -14.09 11.80
C ALA A 426 8.69 -13.87 12.60
N ARG A 427 8.11 -12.67 12.53
CA ARG A 427 6.90 -12.28 13.27
C ARG A 427 5.61 -12.45 12.48
N ARG A 428 5.70 -12.84 11.21
CA ARG A 428 4.58 -13.02 10.28
C ARG A 428 3.72 -11.75 10.12
N LEU A 429 4.33 -10.57 10.21
CA LEU A 429 3.61 -9.32 9.94
C LEU A 429 3.41 -9.18 8.44
N ARG A 430 2.19 -8.82 8.05
CA ARG A 430 1.86 -8.38 6.70
C ARG A 430 1.98 -6.86 6.65
N VAL A 431 2.76 -6.32 5.74
CA VAL A 431 3.03 -4.89 5.68
C VAL A 431 2.26 -4.26 4.54
N LEU A 432 1.46 -3.25 4.81
CA LEU A 432 0.80 -2.43 3.81
C LEU A 432 1.46 -1.05 3.74
N SER A 433 1.57 -0.52 2.55
CA SER A 433 2.08 0.83 2.32
C SER A 433 1.44 1.46 1.09
N GLN A 434 1.42 2.78 1.06
CA GLN A 434 0.82 3.56 -0.01
C GLN A 434 1.95 4.13 -0.89
N ARG A 435 2.57 3.27 -1.70
CA ARG A 435 3.83 3.55 -2.41
C ARG A 435 3.69 3.83 -3.90
N GLY A 436 2.49 3.87 -4.44
CA GLY A 436 2.26 4.23 -5.84
C GLY A 436 2.68 5.67 -6.11
N THR A 437 2.16 6.59 -5.34
CA THR A 437 2.47 8.04 -5.41
C THR A 437 3.16 8.58 -4.16
N SER A 438 3.19 7.78 -3.10
CA SER A 438 3.81 8.14 -1.82
C SER A 438 3.19 9.38 -1.14
N GLY A 439 1.90 9.64 -1.39
CA GLY A 439 1.15 10.73 -0.78
C GLY A 439 0.87 10.50 0.70
N ILE A 440 0.51 11.58 1.41
CA ILE A 440 0.16 11.53 2.84
C ILE A 440 -1.35 11.49 3.07
N GLU A 441 -2.14 11.71 2.04
CA GLU A 441 -3.60 11.61 2.03
C GLU A 441 -4.07 10.16 2.19
N GLY A 442 -5.20 9.96 2.83
CA GLY A 442 -5.90 8.68 2.89
C GLY A 442 -5.20 7.58 3.69
N LEU A 443 -4.20 7.89 4.52
CA LEU A 443 -3.48 6.88 5.31
C LEU A 443 -4.37 6.27 6.40
N ILE A 444 -5.18 7.11 7.08
CA ILE A 444 -6.14 6.66 8.08
C ILE A 444 -7.27 5.89 7.39
N ALA A 445 -7.82 6.44 6.31
CA ALA A 445 -8.86 5.79 5.53
C ALA A 445 -8.41 4.41 5.03
N GLY A 446 -7.20 4.32 4.45
CA GLY A 446 -6.62 3.07 3.98
C GLY A 446 -6.42 2.03 5.08
N ALA A 447 -5.97 2.46 6.27
CA ALA A 447 -5.82 1.58 7.43
C ALA A 447 -7.19 1.06 7.92
N LEU A 448 -8.21 1.94 7.98
CA LEU A 448 -9.58 1.55 8.32
C LEU A 448 -10.17 0.58 7.30
N GLY A 449 -9.98 0.85 6.00
CA GLY A 449 -10.40 -0.05 4.93
C GLY A 449 -9.71 -1.41 5.00
N ALA A 450 -8.41 -1.44 5.27
CA ALA A 450 -7.66 -2.68 5.47
C ALA A 450 -8.17 -3.46 6.69
N ALA A 451 -8.37 -2.77 7.83
CA ALA A 451 -8.90 -3.38 9.06
C ALA A 451 -10.29 -3.98 8.86
N SER A 452 -11.15 -3.38 8.01
CA SER A 452 -12.49 -3.92 7.71
C SER A 452 -12.47 -5.30 7.03
N GLN A 453 -11.35 -5.68 6.42
CA GLN A 453 -11.15 -6.96 5.74
C GLN A 453 -10.20 -7.91 6.50
N ALA A 454 -9.35 -7.35 7.35
CA ALA A 454 -8.39 -8.13 8.10
C ALA A 454 -9.06 -8.86 9.27
N GLN A 455 -8.74 -10.13 9.41
CA GLN A 455 -9.17 -10.92 10.58
C GLN A 455 -8.01 -11.02 11.59
N CYS A 456 -7.42 -9.87 11.91
CA CYS A 456 -6.29 -9.75 12.83
C CYS A 456 -6.12 -8.28 13.27
N PRO A 457 -5.36 -8.02 14.35
CA PRO A 457 -5.00 -6.67 14.75
C PRO A 457 -4.37 -5.88 13.60
N THR A 458 -4.68 -4.61 13.51
CA THR A 458 -4.11 -3.70 12.51
C THR A 458 -3.44 -2.52 13.23
N THR A 459 -2.22 -2.17 12.80
CA THR A 459 -1.50 -1.02 13.32
C THR A 459 -1.16 -0.08 12.18
N LEU A 460 -1.60 1.18 12.25
CA LEU A 460 -1.09 2.26 11.39
C LEU A 460 0.03 2.99 12.13
N LEU A 461 1.20 3.12 11.51
CA LEU A 461 2.28 3.97 11.98
C LEU A 461 2.45 5.15 11.01
N CYS A 462 2.16 6.37 11.46
CA CYS A 462 2.27 7.58 10.65
C CYS A 462 2.82 8.76 11.46
N GLY A 463 3.22 9.83 10.76
CA GLY A 463 3.60 11.10 11.38
C GLY A 463 2.37 11.99 11.65
N ASP A 464 2.57 13.02 12.46
CA ASP A 464 1.57 14.00 12.86
C ASP A 464 0.94 14.77 11.67
N ILE A 465 1.75 15.25 10.73
CA ILE A 465 1.23 15.96 9.53
C ILE A 465 0.37 15.02 8.67
N SER A 466 0.77 13.77 8.51
CA SER A 466 -0.04 12.78 7.78
C SER A 466 -1.35 12.49 8.50
N PHE A 467 -1.33 12.39 9.82
CA PHE A 467 -2.53 12.22 10.64
C PHE A 467 -3.47 13.42 10.48
N LEU A 468 -2.95 14.65 10.61
CA LEU A 468 -3.75 15.88 10.49
C LEU A 468 -4.33 16.03 9.08
N HIS A 469 -3.59 15.63 8.03
CA HIS A 469 -4.06 15.70 6.65
C HIS A 469 -5.28 14.80 6.39
N ASP A 470 -5.37 13.66 7.10
CA ASP A 470 -6.41 12.65 6.87
C ASP A 470 -7.35 12.44 8.08
N VAL A 471 -7.33 13.36 9.04
CA VAL A 471 -8.08 13.22 10.32
C VAL A 471 -9.58 13.03 10.12
N GLY A 472 -10.17 13.62 9.06
CA GLY A 472 -11.58 13.46 8.71
C GLY A 472 -11.98 12.00 8.43
N SER A 473 -11.02 11.17 8.02
CA SER A 473 -11.24 9.74 7.78
C SER A 473 -11.59 8.93 9.03
N LEU A 474 -11.35 9.48 10.23
CA LEU A 474 -11.82 8.88 11.50
C LEU A 474 -13.35 8.71 11.55
N TRP A 475 -14.10 9.39 10.70
CA TRP A 475 -15.53 9.12 10.49
C TRP A 475 -15.83 7.63 10.28
N ALA A 476 -14.97 6.94 9.53
CA ALA A 476 -15.11 5.52 9.23
C ALA A 476 -14.78 4.59 10.42
N ALA A 477 -14.29 5.12 11.54
CA ALA A 477 -14.07 4.36 12.77
C ALA A 477 -15.37 4.06 13.54
N ARG A 478 -16.48 4.71 13.19
CA ARG A 478 -17.78 4.54 13.86
C ARG A 478 -18.49 3.30 13.35
N SER A 479 -18.96 2.45 14.26
CA SER A 479 -19.60 1.15 13.94
C SER A 479 -20.89 1.27 13.12
N GLU A 480 -21.60 2.36 13.24
CA GLU A 480 -22.83 2.65 12.51
C GLU A 480 -22.61 2.95 11.01
N HIS A 481 -21.38 3.30 10.62
CA HIS A 481 -21.05 3.70 9.26
C HIS A 481 -20.25 2.64 8.48
N THR A 482 -19.45 1.84 9.20
CA THR A 482 -18.61 0.82 8.56
C THR A 482 -18.58 -0.47 9.38
N HIS A 483 -17.97 -1.52 8.81
CA HIS A 483 -17.78 -2.78 9.51
C HIS A 483 -16.44 -2.85 10.28
N VAL A 484 -15.68 -1.76 10.38
CA VAL A 484 -14.35 -1.77 11.04
C VAL A 484 -14.43 -2.20 12.51
N PRO A 485 -15.30 -1.60 13.35
CA PRO A 485 -15.42 -2.04 14.75
C PRO A 485 -16.05 -3.44 14.90
N ALA A 486 -16.83 -3.88 13.93
CA ALA A 486 -17.51 -5.17 13.98
C ALA A 486 -16.59 -6.37 13.69
N THR A 487 -15.33 -6.13 13.31
CA THR A 487 -14.35 -7.22 13.09
C THR A 487 -13.92 -7.91 14.38
N GLY A 488 -14.10 -7.29 15.54
CA GLY A 488 -13.62 -7.79 16.82
C GLY A 488 -12.10 -7.67 17.04
N TRP A 489 -11.38 -7.00 16.13
CA TRP A 489 -9.94 -6.80 16.20
C TRP A 489 -9.58 -5.33 16.40
N PRO A 490 -8.53 -5.01 17.19
CA PRO A 490 -8.10 -3.63 17.39
C PRO A 490 -7.51 -3.02 16.10
N LEU A 491 -7.84 -1.75 15.85
CA LEU A 491 -7.08 -0.87 14.99
C LEU A 491 -6.37 0.19 15.84
N VAL A 492 -5.05 0.13 15.88
CA VAL A 492 -4.22 1.07 16.63
C VAL A 492 -3.54 2.04 15.68
N ILE A 493 -3.93 3.31 15.74
CA ILE A 493 -3.31 4.40 14.97
C ILE A 493 -2.21 5.01 15.84
N VAL A 494 -0.97 4.69 15.54
CA VAL A 494 0.19 5.24 16.24
C VAL A 494 0.70 6.46 15.48
N VAL A 495 0.62 7.62 16.12
CA VAL A 495 1.03 8.91 15.56
C VAL A 495 2.33 9.34 16.22
N ILE A 496 3.41 9.37 15.44
CA ILE A 496 4.66 9.99 15.88
C ILE A 496 4.50 11.50 15.76
N ASN A 497 4.39 12.17 16.90
CA ASN A 497 4.27 13.62 16.97
C ASN A 497 5.65 14.23 17.31
N ASN A 498 6.35 14.66 16.27
CA ASN A 498 7.63 15.37 16.35
C ASN A 498 7.47 16.88 16.03
N GLY A 499 6.22 17.37 16.00
CA GLY A 499 5.86 18.78 15.83
C GLY A 499 6.02 19.29 14.40
N GLY A 500 5.81 18.44 13.37
CA GLY A 500 5.79 18.89 11.98
C GLY A 500 6.47 17.96 10.98
N GLY A 501 6.63 18.44 9.74
CA GLY A 501 7.23 17.68 8.63
C GLY A 501 8.76 17.56 8.70
N ARG A 502 9.30 16.86 9.68
CA ARG A 502 10.74 16.78 9.98
C ARG A 502 11.59 16.06 8.92
N ILE A 503 10.98 15.38 7.97
CA ILE A 503 11.72 14.84 6.82
C ILE A 503 12.41 15.95 6.02
N PHE A 504 11.83 17.14 5.97
CA PHE A 504 12.38 18.29 5.23
C PHE A 504 13.63 18.89 5.88
N ASP A 505 13.86 18.66 7.18
CA ASP A 505 15.08 19.07 7.88
C ASP A 505 16.33 18.33 7.39
N GLN A 506 16.14 17.22 6.63
CA GLN A 506 17.23 16.48 5.98
C GLN A 506 17.65 17.08 4.64
N LEU A 507 16.90 18.06 4.10
CA LEU A 507 17.23 18.71 2.83
C LEU A 507 18.33 19.77 3.02
N PRO A 508 19.23 19.94 2.03
CA PRO A 508 20.28 20.96 2.10
C PRO A 508 19.73 22.39 2.31
N MET A 509 18.55 22.68 1.77
CA MET A 509 17.89 23.98 1.89
C MET A 509 17.46 24.31 3.33
N ALA A 510 17.29 23.33 4.20
CA ALA A 510 16.94 23.56 5.60
C ALA A 510 17.96 24.48 6.32
N LYS A 511 19.20 24.53 5.84
CA LYS A 511 20.27 25.39 6.38
C LYS A 511 20.25 26.82 5.84
N GLN A 512 19.50 27.08 4.77
CA GLN A 512 19.59 28.35 4.01
C GLN A 512 18.27 29.13 3.97
N ALA A 513 17.12 28.49 4.15
CA ALA A 513 15.83 29.11 3.97
C ALA A 513 15.31 29.74 5.28
N GLY A 514 15.16 31.07 5.32
CA GLY A 514 14.56 31.78 6.47
C GLY A 514 13.12 31.34 6.77
N ASP A 515 12.36 30.96 5.73
CA ASP A 515 10.97 30.48 5.85
C ASP A 515 10.84 28.95 5.90
N HIS A 516 11.96 28.21 6.07
CA HIS A 516 11.94 26.74 6.06
C HIS A 516 10.92 26.15 7.03
N GLN A 517 10.84 26.65 8.24
CA GLN A 517 9.89 26.18 9.23
C GLN A 517 8.44 26.39 8.77
N ARG A 518 8.13 27.56 8.21
CA ARG A 518 6.77 27.92 7.82
C ARG A 518 6.24 27.10 6.65
N PHE A 519 7.05 26.89 5.62
CA PHE A 519 6.59 26.35 4.33
C PHE A 519 6.95 24.86 4.12
N TRP A 520 7.90 24.31 4.87
CA TRP A 520 8.28 22.91 4.78
C TRP A 520 7.98 22.13 6.05
N THR A 521 8.50 22.56 7.19
CA THR A 521 8.25 21.85 8.45
C THR A 521 6.81 22.02 8.92
N THR A 522 6.17 23.17 8.65
CA THR A 522 4.79 23.48 9.09
C THR A 522 4.54 23.07 10.55
N PRO A 523 5.28 23.66 11.51
CA PRO A 523 5.22 23.25 12.91
C PRO A 523 3.84 23.53 13.51
N HIS A 524 3.42 22.65 14.42
CA HIS A 524 2.15 22.81 15.14
C HIS A 524 2.30 22.41 16.62
N ALA A 525 1.34 22.89 17.43
CA ALA A 525 1.20 22.55 18.84
C ALA A 525 -0.23 22.03 19.14
N LEU A 526 -0.85 21.35 18.17
CA LEU A 526 -2.22 20.84 18.29
C LEU A 526 -2.27 19.67 19.28
N ASP A 527 -3.32 19.65 20.10
CA ASP A 527 -3.66 18.50 20.95
C ASP A 527 -4.51 17.50 20.15
N LEU A 528 -3.91 16.37 19.77
CA LEU A 528 -4.58 15.34 18.99
C LEU A 528 -5.71 14.62 19.74
N ARG A 529 -5.79 14.80 21.07
CA ARG A 529 -6.93 14.34 21.90
C ARG A 529 -8.26 14.90 21.39
N GLY A 530 -8.26 16.13 20.86
CA GLY A 530 -9.44 16.76 20.28
C GLY A 530 -10.03 15.96 19.12
N ALA A 531 -9.19 15.38 18.26
CA ALA A 531 -9.64 14.51 17.17
C ALA A 531 -10.26 13.20 17.70
N ALA A 532 -9.63 12.58 18.69
CA ALA A 532 -10.16 11.38 19.32
C ALA A 532 -11.52 11.62 19.97
N ALA A 533 -11.68 12.75 20.67
CA ALA A 533 -12.95 13.13 21.27
C ALA A 533 -14.05 13.40 20.24
N LEU A 534 -13.74 14.07 19.13
CA LEU A 534 -14.69 14.37 18.05
C LEU A 534 -15.26 13.10 17.41
N TYR A 535 -14.43 12.08 17.22
CA TYR A 535 -14.82 10.83 16.56
C TYR A 535 -15.09 9.67 17.53
N GLU A 536 -15.05 9.93 18.85
CA GLU A 536 -15.36 8.95 19.91
C GLU A 536 -14.45 7.70 19.86
N VAL A 537 -13.18 7.87 19.48
CA VAL A 537 -12.18 6.79 19.45
C VAL A 537 -11.27 6.81 20.68
N GLY A 538 -10.66 5.68 21.01
CA GLY A 538 -9.73 5.59 22.14
C GLY A 538 -8.52 6.51 21.95
N TYR A 539 -7.95 7.05 23.06
CA TYR A 539 -6.77 7.89 23.01
C TYR A 539 -5.82 7.62 24.17
N SER A 540 -4.55 7.54 23.86
CA SER A 540 -3.47 7.51 24.84
C SER A 540 -2.30 8.35 24.34
N ARG A 541 -1.56 8.97 25.29
CA ARG A 541 -0.36 9.76 24.98
C ARG A 541 0.85 9.16 25.66
N ALA A 542 1.96 9.07 24.94
CA ALA A 542 3.23 8.55 25.42
C ALA A 542 4.36 9.55 25.12
N SER A 543 5.33 9.70 26.04
CA SER A 543 6.50 10.56 25.85
C SER A 543 7.80 9.90 26.34
N ASP A 544 7.70 8.64 26.78
CA ASP A 544 8.83 7.82 27.25
C ASP A 544 8.57 6.32 27.01
N ARG A 545 9.52 5.49 27.39
CA ARG A 545 9.49 4.03 27.18
C ARG A 545 8.32 3.35 27.87
N GLU A 546 8.06 3.73 29.10
CA GLU A 546 7.08 3.06 29.94
C GLU A 546 5.67 3.47 29.56
N THR A 547 5.42 4.76 29.36
CA THR A 547 4.12 5.27 28.89
C THR A 547 3.79 4.73 27.50
N LEU A 548 4.78 4.55 26.59
CA LEU A 548 4.55 3.93 25.30
C LEU A 548 4.16 2.44 25.44
N ARG A 549 4.83 1.71 26.33
CA ARG A 549 4.49 0.30 26.58
C ARG A 549 3.05 0.15 27.05
N ILE A 550 2.67 0.93 28.08
CA ILE A 550 1.32 0.90 28.67
C ILE A 550 0.27 1.29 27.61
N ALA A 551 0.52 2.35 26.84
CA ALA A 551 -0.40 2.83 25.82
C ALA A 551 -0.67 1.77 24.74
N LEU A 552 0.39 1.10 24.25
CA LEU A 552 0.24 0.03 23.23
C LEU A 552 -0.48 -1.19 23.79
N GLU A 553 -0.13 -1.64 25.00
CA GLU A 553 -0.80 -2.78 25.66
C GLU A 553 -2.30 -2.51 25.86
N SER A 554 -2.63 -1.30 26.34
CA SER A 554 -4.03 -0.88 26.51
C SER A 554 -4.76 -0.82 25.16
N ALA A 555 -4.13 -0.27 24.12
CA ALA A 555 -4.73 -0.16 22.79
C ALA A 555 -4.98 -1.52 22.14
N TYR A 556 -4.03 -2.46 22.23
CA TYR A 556 -4.21 -3.81 21.69
C TYR A 556 -5.18 -4.70 22.48
N ALA A 557 -5.49 -4.34 23.73
CA ALA A 557 -6.52 -5.04 24.52
C ALA A 557 -7.95 -4.65 24.14
N ARG A 558 -8.13 -3.60 23.33
CA ARG A 558 -9.45 -3.14 22.83
C ARG A 558 -9.85 -3.94 21.59
N THR A 559 -11.12 -3.77 21.19
CA THR A 559 -11.67 -4.36 19.95
C THR A 559 -12.17 -3.29 18.98
N ASP A 560 -11.78 -2.05 19.21
CA ASP A 560 -12.19 -0.87 18.43
C ASP A 560 -10.97 -0.05 17.97
N VAL A 561 -11.20 1.17 17.51
CA VAL A 561 -10.16 2.08 17.04
C VAL A 561 -9.56 2.90 18.18
N SER A 562 -8.25 2.98 18.25
CA SER A 562 -7.52 3.76 19.24
C SER A 562 -6.39 4.56 18.61
N ILE A 563 -6.16 5.77 19.10
CA ILE A 563 -5.03 6.62 18.77
C ILE A 563 -4.01 6.55 19.91
N VAL A 564 -2.77 6.23 19.57
CA VAL A 564 -1.61 6.32 20.46
C VAL A 564 -0.71 7.43 19.94
N GLU A 565 -0.77 8.60 20.55
CA GLU A 565 0.12 9.72 20.25
C GLU A 565 1.45 9.55 20.97
N VAL A 566 2.55 9.50 20.20
CA VAL A 566 3.90 9.36 20.72
C VAL A 566 4.63 10.68 20.50
N VAL A 567 4.78 11.47 21.56
CA VAL A 567 5.44 12.77 21.52
C VAL A 567 6.95 12.56 21.68
N VAL A 568 7.71 13.06 20.72
CA VAL A 568 9.16 12.94 20.69
C VAL A 568 9.84 14.28 20.40
N ASP A 569 11.07 14.41 20.83
CA ASP A 569 11.89 15.56 20.48
C ASP A 569 12.14 15.61 18.97
N ALA A 570 11.96 16.80 18.39
CA ALA A 570 12.05 17.05 16.94
C ALA A 570 13.40 16.71 16.32
N ASP A 571 14.49 16.88 17.07
CA ASP A 571 15.85 16.63 16.61
C ASP A 571 16.35 15.21 16.90
N SER A 572 15.58 14.43 17.65
CA SER A 572 15.98 13.09 18.13
C SER A 572 16.35 12.14 16.98
N ALA A 573 15.61 12.16 15.87
CA ALA A 573 15.88 11.31 14.72
C ALA A 573 17.20 11.68 14.03
N ARG A 574 17.46 12.98 13.82
CA ARG A 574 18.68 13.48 13.18
C ARG A 574 19.92 13.23 14.06
N ALA A 575 19.84 13.52 15.35
CA ALA A 575 20.92 13.29 16.30
C ALA A 575 21.30 11.80 16.37
N ARG A 576 20.29 10.91 16.42
CA ARG A 576 20.51 9.48 16.44
C ARG A 576 21.10 8.95 15.15
N LEU A 577 20.63 9.42 14.01
CA LEU A 577 21.15 9.04 12.69
C LEU A 577 22.65 9.37 12.60
N SER A 578 23.04 10.58 13.00
CA SER A 578 24.45 11.00 12.99
C SER A 578 25.32 10.18 13.93
N ALA A 579 24.85 9.89 15.14
CA ALA A 579 25.58 9.11 16.13
C ALA A 579 25.81 7.65 15.67
N VAL A 580 24.77 7.01 15.14
CA VAL A 580 24.86 5.64 14.61
C VAL A 580 25.80 5.59 13.40
N ALA A 581 25.63 6.53 12.45
CA ALA A 581 26.46 6.57 11.25
C ALA A 581 27.96 6.69 11.58
N ALA A 582 28.32 7.55 12.53
CA ALA A 582 29.72 7.73 12.95
C ALA A 582 30.32 6.44 13.59
N GLU A 583 29.53 5.76 14.43
CA GLU A 583 29.98 4.52 15.08
C GLU A 583 30.10 3.36 14.08
N VAL A 584 29.15 3.24 13.16
CA VAL A 584 29.17 2.24 12.07
C VAL A 584 30.37 2.47 11.14
N ASP A 585 30.61 3.72 10.70
CA ASP A 585 31.73 4.03 9.82
C ASP A 585 33.08 3.74 10.50
N THR A 586 33.23 4.04 11.78
CA THR A 586 34.44 3.69 12.57
C THR A 586 34.67 2.17 12.61
N TYR A 587 33.62 1.39 12.86
CA TYR A 587 33.67 -0.06 12.86
C TYR A 587 34.06 -0.62 11.48
N LEU A 588 33.41 -0.16 10.42
CA LEU A 588 33.64 -0.67 9.07
C LEU A 588 35.06 -0.37 8.56
N ARG A 589 35.65 0.79 8.90
CA ARG A 589 37.06 1.09 8.59
C ARG A 589 37.98 0.10 9.27
N GLY A 590 37.73 -0.28 10.52
CA GLY A 590 38.49 -1.28 11.23
C GLY A 590 38.44 -2.66 10.57
N VAL A 591 37.27 -3.10 10.14
CA VAL A 591 37.08 -4.40 9.43
C VAL A 591 37.84 -4.41 8.11
N LEU A 592 37.72 -3.35 7.31
CA LEU A 592 38.32 -3.26 5.97
C LEU A 592 39.86 -3.09 6.01
N SER A 593 40.43 -2.59 7.13
CA SER A 593 41.86 -2.51 7.30
C SER A 593 42.51 -3.82 7.77
N ALA A 594 41.69 -4.76 8.29
CA ALA A 594 42.14 -6.07 8.79
C ALA A 594 41.91 -7.20 7.75
N SER A 595 41.17 -6.96 6.69
CA SER A 595 40.92 -7.87 5.57
C SER A 595 41.79 -7.57 4.36
#